data_08df879c4471852b095b5c58e6d4b1d7
#
_entry.id   08df879c4471852b095b5c58e6d4b1d7
#
_cell.length_a   1.000
_cell.length_b   1.000
_cell.length_c   1.000
_cell.angle_alpha   90.00
_cell.angle_beta   90.00
_cell.angle_gamma   90.00
#
_symmetry.space_group_name_H-M   'P 1'
#
loop_
_entity.id
_entity.type
_entity.pdbx_description
1 polymer ?
#
loop_
_entity_poly.entity_id
_entity_poly.type
_entity_poly.pdbx_seq_one_letter_code
_entity_poly.pdbx_strand_id
1 'polypeptide(L)'
;MNSLNILLSYSYIYNLFPITWGDILFGIHEGFLDFKAAVEHSYNIIEKEENSSQRVLDMAFLHGNESIYPLIDELVEEENKYDEKHAKEKYLYAVLKWVYKNQSTFSEPLEAVECIYADFGYPEIISKFVRYASNNEPDLG
;
A
#
# COMPACT_ATOMS: atom_id res chain seq x y z
N MET A 1 -1.97 -10.16 7.22
CA MET A 1 -2.34 -9.72 5.87
C MET A 1 -1.16 -9.63 4.90
N ASN A 2 0.05 -9.63 5.36
CA ASN A 2 1.25 -9.54 4.51
C ASN A 2 2.24 -10.68 4.83
N SER A 3 1.81 -11.91 4.60
CA SER A 3 2.60 -13.09 4.94
C SER A 3 3.89 -13.23 4.14
N LEU A 4 3.96 -12.62 2.96
CA LEU A 4 5.15 -12.61 2.12
C LEU A 4 6.13 -11.50 2.52
N ASN A 5 5.79 -10.66 3.48
CA ASN A 5 6.60 -9.53 3.93
C ASN A 5 7.01 -8.61 2.78
N ILE A 6 6.07 -8.34 1.89
CA ILE A 6 6.31 -7.44 0.75
C ILE A 6 6.32 -6.01 1.25
N LEU A 7 7.43 -5.31 1.01
CA LEU A 7 7.57 -3.91 1.36
C LEU A 7 7.57 -3.09 0.07
N LEU A 8 6.58 -2.20 -0.05
CA LEU A 8 6.42 -1.34 -1.20
C LEU A 8 6.99 0.05 -0.88
N SER A 9 7.49 0.75 -1.90
CA SER A 9 7.94 2.12 -1.71
C SER A 9 6.75 3.08 -1.82
N TYR A 10 6.86 4.23 -1.15
CA TYR A 10 5.85 5.27 -1.26
C TYR A 10 5.67 5.73 -2.71
N SER A 11 6.77 5.95 -3.43
CA SER A 11 6.69 6.41 -4.82
C SER A 11 5.98 5.41 -5.72
N TYR A 12 6.17 4.11 -5.48
CA TYR A 12 5.47 3.07 -6.23
C TYR A 12 3.96 3.20 -6.07
N ILE A 13 3.49 3.30 -4.82
CA ILE A 13 2.07 3.45 -4.51
C ILE A 13 1.52 4.76 -5.05
N TYR A 14 2.25 5.86 -4.84
CA TYR A 14 1.84 7.18 -5.27
C TYR A 14 1.61 7.25 -6.78
N ASN A 15 2.43 6.54 -7.56
CA ASN A 15 2.30 6.52 -9.01
C ASN A 15 1.18 5.62 -9.52
N LEU A 16 0.65 4.73 -8.68
CA LEU A 16 -0.44 3.85 -9.07
C LEU A 16 -1.82 4.48 -8.91
N PHE A 17 -2.04 5.22 -7.83
CA PHE A 17 -3.35 5.80 -7.52
C PHE A 17 -3.22 6.95 -6.53
N PRO A 18 -4.27 7.79 -6.42
CA PRO A 18 -4.31 8.82 -5.38
C PRO A 18 -4.26 8.16 -4.00
N ILE A 19 -3.44 8.70 -3.11
CA ILE A 19 -3.25 8.14 -1.78
C ILE A 19 -3.80 9.11 -0.74
N THR A 20 -4.55 8.57 0.22
CA THR A 20 -5.02 9.31 1.39
C THR A 20 -4.16 8.99 2.60
N TRP A 21 -4.28 9.79 3.66
CA TRP A 21 -3.61 9.50 4.93
C TRP A 21 -4.06 8.15 5.50
N GLY A 22 -5.34 7.81 5.31
CA GLY A 22 -5.86 6.50 5.71
C GLY A 22 -5.16 5.37 4.97
N ASP A 23 -4.88 5.54 3.69
CA ASP A 23 -4.14 4.55 2.91
C ASP A 23 -2.72 4.37 3.45
N ILE A 24 -2.06 5.47 3.82
CA ILE A 24 -0.72 5.42 4.40
C ILE A 24 -0.74 4.67 5.73
N LEU A 25 -1.69 5.00 6.60
CA LEU A 25 -1.84 4.32 7.89
C LEU A 25 -2.08 2.82 7.71
N PHE A 26 -3.00 2.46 6.82
CA PHE A 26 -3.30 1.07 6.51
C PHE A 26 -2.04 0.32 6.04
N GLY A 27 -1.30 0.92 5.11
CA GLY A 27 -0.10 0.30 4.57
C GLY A 27 0.99 0.09 5.62
N ILE A 28 1.19 1.05 6.51
CA ILE A 28 2.16 0.94 7.60
C ILE A 28 1.71 -0.12 8.59
N HIS A 29 0.45 -0.10 8.98
CA HIS A 29 -0.11 -1.05 9.95
C HIS A 29 0.02 -2.50 9.45
N GLU A 30 -0.24 -2.72 8.16
CA GLU A 30 -0.16 -4.07 7.58
C GLU A 30 1.24 -4.44 7.09
N GLY A 31 2.22 -3.54 7.25
CA GLY A 31 3.60 -3.83 6.90
C GLY A 31 3.94 -3.66 5.42
N PHE A 32 3.05 -3.11 4.62
CA PHE A 32 3.33 -2.84 3.19
C PHE A 32 4.18 -1.60 2.98
N LEU A 33 4.15 -0.66 3.91
CA LEU A 33 4.91 0.58 3.85
C LEU A 33 5.76 0.76 5.10
N ASP A 34 6.92 1.38 4.94
CA ASP A 34 7.77 1.81 6.04
C ASP A 34 7.21 3.09 6.65
N PHE A 35 7.55 3.38 7.91
CA PHE A 35 7.16 4.61 8.59
C PHE A 35 7.55 5.86 7.81
N LYS A 36 8.64 5.80 7.05
CA LYS A 36 9.09 6.92 6.22
C LYS A 36 8.06 7.34 5.20
N ALA A 37 7.15 6.45 4.80
CA ALA A 37 6.10 6.79 3.83
C ALA A 37 5.22 7.94 4.32
N ALA A 38 4.96 8.02 5.63
CA ALA A 38 4.17 9.11 6.20
C ALA A 38 4.89 10.45 6.03
N VAL A 39 6.20 10.48 6.30
CA VAL A 39 7.01 11.68 6.12
C VAL A 39 7.11 12.05 4.64
N GLU A 40 7.33 11.08 3.78
CA GLU A 40 7.39 11.31 2.33
C GLU A 40 6.08 11.89 1.80
N HIS A 41 4.95 11.39 2.30
CA HIS A 41 3.64 11.90 1.90
C HIS A 41 3.45 13.36 2.33
N SER A 42 3.90 13.71 3.54
CA SER A 42 3.82 15.10 4.00
C SER A 42 4.66 16.03 3.13
N TYR A 43 5.87 15.64 2.75
CA TYR A 43 6.68 16.44 1.82
C TYR A 43 6.00 16.63 0.47
N ASN A 44 5.37 15.57 -0.03
CA ASN A 44 4.65 15.64 -1.30
C ASN A 44 3.49 16.64 -1.24
N ILE A 45 2.75 16.64 -0.14
CA ILE A 45 1.65 17.60 0.05
C ILE A 45 2.19 19.01 0.12
N ILE A 46 3.27 19.23 0.89
CA ILE A 46 3.88 20.56 1.05
C ILE A 46 4.34 21.12 -0.30
N GLU A 47 4.93 20.28 -1.15
CA GLU A 47 5.38 20.69 -2.46
C GLU A 47 4.25 21.12 -3.39
N LYS A 48 3.07 20.51 -3.24
CA LYS A 48 1.93 20.72 -4.14
C LYS A 48 0.94 21.75 -3.66
N GLU A 49 0.88 22.01 -2.37
CA GLU A 49 -0.08 22.92 -1.77
C GLU A 49 0.62 24.12 -1.16
N GLU A 50 0.06 25.32 -1.40
CA GLU A 50 0.61 26.54 -0.81
C GLU A 50 0.38 26.60 0.69
N ASN A 51 -0.75 26.04 1.16
CA ASN A 51 -1.13 26.05 2.57
C ASN A 51 -1.33 24.64 3.07
N SER A 52 -0.35 24.13 3.80
CA SER A 52 -0.45 22.84 4.45
C SER A 52 -0.90 23.02 5.89
N SER A 53 -1.64 22.06 6.44
CA SER A 53 -2.04 22.09 7.83
C SER A 53 -0.80 21.95 8.72
N GLN A 54 -0.92 22.43 9.98
CA GLN A 54 0.17 22.32 10.94
C GLN A 54 0.55 20.85 11.16
N ARG A 55 -0.44 19.94 11.13
CA ARG A 55 -0.16 18.50 11.31
C ARG A 55 0.68 17.91 10.18
N VAL A 56 0.47 18.38 8.96
CA VAL A 56 1.31 17.97 7.82
C VAL A 56 2.74 18.44 8.02
N LEU A 57 2.92 19.68 8.44
CA LEU A 57 4.24 20.23 8.72
C LEU A 57 4.92 19.48 9.87
N ASP A 58 4.18 19.17 10.93
CA ASP A 58 4.71 18.42 12.06
C ASP A 58 5.17 17.03 11.63
N MET A 59 4.43 16.38 10.76
CA MET A 59 4.81 15.08 10.23
C MET A 59 6.11 15.17 9.42
N ALA A 60 6.25 16.21 8.60
CA ALA A 60 7.45 16.40 7.79
C ALA A 60 8.71 16.59 8.62
N PHE A 61 8.58 17.12 9.84
CA PHE A 61 9.71 17.40 10.73
C PHE A 61 9.96 16.32 11.78
N LEU A 62 9.25 15.19 11.73
CA LEU A 62 9.50 14.11 12.67
C LEU A 62 10.90 13.53 12.49
N HIS A 63 11.54 13.23 13.62
CA HIS A 63 12.83 12.55 13.66
C HIS A 63 12.65 11.04 13.81
N GLY A 64 13.65 10.28 13.42
CA GLY A 64 13.56 8.82 13.33
C GLY A 64 13.11 8.07 14.57
N ASN A 65 13.28 8.65 15.77
CA ASN A 65 12.90 8.00 17.03
C ASN A 65 11.48 8.38 17.49
N GLU A 66 10.84 9.31 16.82
CA GLU A 66 9.52 9.77 17.21
C GLU A 66 8.44 8.90 16.57
N SER A 67 7.38 8.63 17.32
CA SER A 67 6.24 7.86 16.80
C SER A 67 5.41 8.71 15.85
N ILE A 68 5.04 8.12 14.71
CA ILE A 68 4.15 8.77 13.75
C ILE A 68 2.68 8.65 14.15
N TYR A 69 2.33 7.68 15.01
CA TYR A 69 0.94 7.30 15.23
C TYR A 69 0.03 8.41 15.76
N PRO A 70 0.42 9.22 16.75
CA PRO A 70 -0.46 10.30 17.19
C PRO A 70 -0.78 11.29 16.06
N LEU A 71 0.22 11.64 15.25
CA LEU A 71 0.03 12.59 14.15
C LEU A 71 -0.75 11.99 13.00
N ILE A 72 -0.45 10.74 12.61
CA ILE A 72 -1.14 10.15 11.48
C ILE A 72 -2.60 9.89 11.79
N ASP A 73 -2.93 9.52 13.03
CA ASP A 73 -4.32 9.35 13.45
C ASP A 73 -5.09 10.66 13.33
N GLU A 74 -4.48 11.77 13.73
CA GLU A 74 -5.09 13.09 13.59
C GLU A 74 -5.25 13.49 12.13
N LEU A 75 -4.27 13.17 11.29
CA LEU A 75 -4.34 13.47 9.87
C LEU A 75 -5.43 12.67 9.15
N VAL A 76 -5.59 11.40 9.50
CA VAL A 76 -6.66 10.56 8.96
C VAL A 76 -8.01 11.14 9.33
N GLU A 77 -8.18 11.55 10.59
CA GLU A 77 -9.42 12.15 11.08
C GLU A 77 -9.71 13.49 10.40
N GLU A 78 -8.70 14.35 10.28
CA GLU A 78 -8.82 15.65 9.62
C GLU A 78 -9.22 15.51 8.15
N GLU A 79 -8.61 14.57 7.44
CA GLU A 79 -8.90 14.33 6.03
C GLU A 79 -10.28 13.74 5.82
N ASN A 80 -10.73 12.90 6.76
CA ASN A 80 -12.06 12.27 6.75
C ASN A 80 -12.41 11.56 5.42
N LYS A 81 -11.43 10.86 4.86
CA LYS A 81 -11.59 10.13 3.59
C LYS A 81 -11.25 8.64 3.70
N TYR A 82 -10.98 8.16 4.90
CA TYR A 82 -10.54 6.79 5.07
C TYR A 82 -11.69 5.82 4.80
N ASP A 83 -11.41 4.85 3.94
CA ASP A 83 -12.32 3.75 3.63
C ASP A 83 -11.46 2.48 3.60
N GLU A 84 -11.62 1.63 4.60
CA GLU A 84 -10.83 0.41 4.74
C GLU A 84 -10.97 -0.52 3.53
N LYS A 85 -12.19 -0.64 3.00
CA LYS A 85 -12.44 -1.48 1.83
C LYS A 85 -11.64 -1.00 0.62
N HIS A 86 -11.66 0.30 0.35
CA HIS A 86 -10.91 0.88 -0.75
C HIS A 86 -9.41 0.76 -0.53
N ALA A 87 -8.95 0.95 0.71
CA ALA A 87 -7.52 0.77 1.04
C ALA A 87 -7.08 -0.66 0.75
N LYS A 88 -7.85 -1.65 1.17
CA LYS A 88 -7.57 -3.06 0.88
C LYS A 88 -7.50 -3.33 -0.62
N GLU A 89 -8.44 -2.80 -1.40
CA GLU A 89 -8.45 -2.98 -2.84
C GLU A 89 -7.23 -2.37 -3.51
N LYS A 90 -6.82 -1.18 -3.06
CA LYS A 90 -5.63 -0.51 -3.58
C LYS A 90 -4.38 -1.34 -3.33
N TYR A 91 -4.19 -1.83 -2.09
CA TYR A 91 -3.02 -2.64 -1.75
C TYR A 91 -3.05 -4.00 -2.41
N LEU A 92 -4.23 -4.60 -2.56
CA LEU A 92 -4.35 -5.84 -3.29
C LEU A 92 -3.83 -5.67 -4.73
N TYR A 93 -4.30 -4.62 -5.40
CA TYR A 93 -3.84 -4.33 -6.76
C TYR A 93 -2.33 -4.05 -6.79
N ALA A 94 -1.86 -3.21 -5.87
CA ALA A 94 -0.44 -2.83 -5.81
C ALA A 94 0.46 -4.04 -5.60
N VAL A 95 0.08 -4.93 -4.69
CA VAL A 95 0.86 -6.12 -4.36
C VAL A 95 0.85 -7.11 -5.52
N LEU A 96 -0.30 -7.34 -6.15
CA LEU A 96 -0.40 -8.24 -7.31
C LEU A 96 0.46 -7.73 -8.46
N LYS A 97 0.41 -6.43 -8.72
CA LYS A 97 1.22 -5.82 -9.76
C LYS A 97 2.70 -5.94 -9.46
N TRP A 98 3.06 -5.75 -8.19
CA TRP A 98 4.45 -5.90 -7.75
C TRP A 98 4.96 -7.33 -7.95
N VAL A 99 4.16 -8.33 -7.58
CA VAL A 99 4.50 -9.74 -7.78
C VAL A 99 4.67 -10.04 -9.27
N TYR A 100 3.77 -9.54 -10.09
CA TYR A 100 3.85 -9.73 -11.54
C TYR A 100 5.16 -9.16 -12.10
N LYS A 101 5.52 -7.93 -11.70
CA LYS A 101 6.74 -7.29 -12.16
C LYS A 101 8.01 -7.97 -11.64
N ASN A 102 7.92 -8.61 -10.49
CA ASN A 102 9.06 -9.25 -9.83
C ASN A 102 8.93 -10.77 -9.81
N GLN A 103 8.17 -11.35 -10.74
CA GLN A 103 7.87 -12.78 -10.72
C GLN A 103 9.12 -13.64 -10.81
N SER A 104 10.19 -13.15 -11.41
CA SER A 104 11.44 -13.89 -11.50
C SER A 104 12.14 -14.06 -10.15
N THR A 105 11.77 -13.27 -9.13
CA THR A 105 12.32 -13.41 -7.78
C THR A 105 11.62 -14.48 -6.97
N PHE A 106 10.51 -15.01 -7.48
CA PHE A 106 9.74 -16.06 -6.82
C PHE A 106 9.99 -17.39 -7.53
N SER A 107 10.25 -18.44 -6.75
CA SER A 107 10.38 -19.78 -7.33
C SER A 107 9.04 -20.27 -7.86
N GLU A 108 7.95 -19.88 -7.17
CA GLU A 108 6.59 -20.27 -7.52
C GLU A 108 5.68 -19.04 -7.50
N PRO A 109 5.66 -18.25 -8.61
CA PRO A 109 4.86 -17.03 -8.65
C PRO A 109 3.37 -17.23 -8.37
N LEU A 110 2.79 -18.34 -8.81
CA LEU A 110 1.37 -18.63 -8.53
C LEU A 110 1.12 -18.92 -7.06
N GLU A 111 2.06 -19.52 -6.37
CA GLU A 111 1.94 -19.71 -4.91
C GLU A 111 1.97 -18.36 -4.19
N ALA A 112 2.79 -17.42 -4.67
CA ALA A 112 2.80 -16.06 -4.12
C ALA A 112 1.42 -15.41 -4.28
N VAL A 113 0.80 -15.54 -5.45
CA VAL A 113 -0.55 -15.04 -5.70
C VAL A 113 -1.56 -15.70 -4.77
N GLU A 114 -1.45 -17.00 -4.54
CA GLU A 114 -2.35 -17.71 -3.62
C GLU A 114 -2.18 -17.24 -2.19
N CYS A 115 -0.94 -16.97 -1.75
CA CYS A 115 -0.69 -16.39 -0.43
C CYS A 115 -1.35 -15.02 -0.28
N ILE A 116 -1.27 -14.19 -1.31
CA ILE A 116 -1.91 -12.88 -1.33
C ILE A 116 -3.43 -13.05 -1.27
N TYR A 117 -3.96 -14.00 -2.03
CA TYR A 117 -5.38 -14.32 -2.02
C TYR A 117 -5.87 -14.66 -0.60
N ALA A 118 -5.11 -15.50 0.09
CA ALA A 118 -5.43 -15.87 1.47
C ALA A 118 -5.27 -14.68 2.43
N ASP A 119 -4.22 -13.89 2.28
CA ASP A 119 -3.95 -12.73 3.13
C ASP A 119 -5.06 -11.69 3.07
N PHE A 120 -5.70 -11.55 1.91
CA PHE A 120 -6.80 -10.58 1.72
C PHE A 120 -8.18 -11.21 1.92
N GLY A 121 -8.26 -12.41 2.48
CA GLY A 121 -9.53 -13.04 2.83
C GLY A 121 -10.30 -13.62 1.65
N TYR A 122 -9.60 -14.08 0.62
CA TYR A 122 -10.18 -14.69 -0.58
C TYR A 122 -11.23 -13.81 -1.26
N PRO A 123 -10.90 -12.55 -1.59
CA PRO A 123 -11.87 -11.68 -2.26
C PRO A 123 -12.17 -12.18 -3.68
N GLU A 124 -13.38 -11.91 -4.14
CA GLU A 124 -13.84 -12.36 -5.45
C GLU A 124 -12.93 -11.89 -6.60
N ILE A 125 -12.45 -10.63 -6.51
CA ILE A 125 -11.62 -10.07 -7.57
C ILE A 125 -10.32 -10.86 -7.77
N ILE A 126 -9.69 -11.30 -6.67
CA ILE A 126 -8.46 -12.06 -6.77
C ILE A 126 -8.74 -13.50 -7.22
N SER A 127 -9.89 -14.06 -6.87
CA SER A 127 -10.30 -15.37 -7.33
C SER A 127 -10.40 -15.38 -8.86
N LYS A 128 -10.98 -14.34 -9.44
CA LYS A 128 -11.05 -14.18 -10.90
C LYS A 128 -9.66 -14.07 -11.52
N PHE A 129 -8.77 -13.33 -10.87
CA PHE A 129 -7.39 -13.19 -11.33
C PHE A 129 -6.65 -14.53 -11.33
N VAL A 130 -6.76 -15.29 -10.24
CA VAL A 130 -6.10 -16.61 -10.13
C VAL A 130 -6.60 -17.55 -11.21
N ARG A 131 -7.91 -17.61 -11.45
CA ARG A 131 -8.47 -18.44 -12.51
C ARG A 131 -7.98 -18.03 -13.89
N TYR A 132 -7.93 -16.73 -14.15
CA TYR A 132 -7.41 -16.21 -15.40
C TYR A 132 -5.95 -16.61 -15.61
N ALA A 133 -5.12 -16.39 -14.60
CA ALA A 133 -3.70 -16.73 -14.66
C ALA A 133 -3.47 -18.22 -14.87
N SER A 134 -4.25 -19.07 -14.18
CA SER A 134 -4.16 -20.51 -14.33
C SER A 134 -4.54 -20.98 -15.74
N ASN A 135 -5.58 -20.36 -16.34
CA ASN A 135 -6.04 -20.73 -17.68
C ASN A 135 -5.08 -20.28 -18.77
N ASN A 136 -4.33 -19.22 -18.54
CA ASN A 136 -3.45 -18.63 -19.55
C ASN A 136 -1.97 -18.97 -19.33
N GLU A 137 -1.63 -19.56 -18.22
CA GLU A 137 -0.23 -19.87 -17.90
C GLU A 137 0.44 -20.79 -18.94
N PRO A 138 -0.19 -21.85 -19.41
CA PRO A 138 0.43 -22.71 -20.43
C PRO A 138 0.79 -21.97 -21.71
N ASP A 139 0.06 -20.93 -22.03
CA ASP A 139 0.31 -20.12 -23.22
C ASP A 139 1.56 -19.24 -23.05
N LEU A 140 1.95 -19.00 -21.82
CA LEU A 140 3.14 -18.20 -21.50
C LEU A 140 4.40 -19.05 -21.44
N GLY A 141 4.22 -20.35 -21.29
CA GLY A 141 5.33 -21.30 -21.26
C GLY A 141 5.81 -21.65 -22.64
#